data_8900bfa0e4f56fae5e48f174b5af8a29
#
_entry.id   8900bfa0e4f56fae5e48f174b5af8a29
#
_cell.length_a   1.000
_cell.length_b   1.000
_cell.length_c   1.000
_cell.angle_alpha   90.00
_cell.angle_beta   90.00
_cell.angle_gamma   90.00
#
_symmetry.space_group_name_H-M   'P 1'
#
loop_
_entity.id
_entity.type
_entity.pdbx_description
1 polymer ?
#
loop_
_entity_poly.entity_id
_entity_poly.type
_entity_poly.pdbx_seq_one_letter_code
_entity_poly.pdbx_strand_id
1 'polypeptide(L)'
;MTEIYAVYGASGCGRSLMPVARQQLQRQNINAEIYFIDDSLIDEIVINGHTALNYAAFKNLKADRKSILIAIANSQIREKIAIKLEQDAIELWTVQADNVVRMDAIEIAPGAALSPFVTLTSNIKIGKCFHANLYSYVEHDCVIGDYVTFAPGVKCNGNIHIEGHAYIGTGAVIKQGTPDQPLVIGKGAVVGMGAVVTKSVPPGVTVVGNPARILEKK
;
A
#
# COMPACT_ATOMS: atom_id res chain seq x y z
N MET A 1 -29.09 -2.80 2.30
CA MET A 1 -28.09 -1.73 2.00
C MET A 1 -27.32 -2.13 0.78
N THR A 2 -27.22 -1.24 -0.18
CA THR A 2 -26.45 -1.48 -1.42
C THR A 2 -25.02 -0.97 -1.20
N GLU A 3 -24.05 -1.85 -1.34
CA GLU A 3 -22.63 -1.49 -1.22
C GLU A 3 -21.94 -1.65 -2.56
N ILE A 4 -21.07 -0.71 -2.90
CA ILE A 4 -20.19 -0.81 -4.07
C ILE A 4 -18.76 -0.55 -3.67
N TYR A 5 -17.86 -1.27 -4.35
CA TYR A 5 -16.43 -1.23 -4.08
C TYR A 5 -15.65 -0.82 -5.33
N ALA A 6 -14.48 -0.24 -5.15
CA ALA A 6 -13.62 0.02 -6.29
C ALA A 6 -12.13 -0.10 -5.97
N VAL A 7 -11.37 -0.37 -7.03
CA VAL A 7 -9.91 -0.26 -7.06
C VAL A 7 -9.57 0.97 -7.91
N TYR A 8 -9.06 2.02 -7.26
CA TYR A 8 -8.67 3.26 -7.92
C TYR A 8 -7.26 3.13 -8.50
N GLY A 9 -7.18 3.11 -9.81
CA GLY A 9 -6.02 2.82 -10.64
C GLY A 9 -6.20 1.52 -11.41
N ALA A 10 -6.37 1.61 -12.75
CA ALA A 10 -6.60 0.45 -13.63
C ALA A 10 -5.32 -0.06 -14.32
N SER A 11 -4.15 0.42 -13.93
CA SER A 11 -2.85 -0.01 -14.43
C SER A 11 -2.37 -1.32 -13.77
N GLY A 12 -1.10 -1.67 -13.93
CA GLY A 12 -0.53 -2.93 -13.42
C GLY A 12 -0.82 -3.22 -11.95
N CYS A 13 -0.66 -2.23 -11.07
CA CYS A 13 -0.93 -2.39 -9.64
C CYS A 13 -2.41 -2.70 -9.38
N GLY A 14 -3.33 -1.92 -9.95
CA GLY A 14 -4.77 -2.15 -9.79
C GLY A 14 -5.21 -3.49 -10.35
N ARG A 15 -4.72 -3.88 -11.53
CA ARG A 15 -5.03 -5.20 -12.13
C ARG A 15 -4.51 -6.37 -11.29
N SER A 16 -3.43 -6.19 -10.55
CA SER A 16 -2.91 -7.19 -9.62
C SER A 16 -3.73 -7.27 -8.32
N LEU A 17 -4.27 -6.14 -7.86
CA LEU A 17 -5.04 -6.07 -6.61
C LEU A 17 -6.54 -6.40 -6.81
N MET A 18 -7.10 -6.19 -7.98
CA MET A 18 -8.52 -6.49 -8.26
C MET A 18 -8.91 -7.95 -7.96
N PRO A 19 -8.16 -8.98 -8.37
CA PRO A 19 -8.48 -10.37 -7.98
C PRO A 19 -8.46 -10.57 -6.47
N VAL A 20 -7.51 -9.96 -5.75
CA VAL A 20 -7.40 -10.02 -4.28
C VAL A 20 -8.63 -9.37 -3.63
N ALA A 21 -9.01 -8.19 -4.11
CA ALA A 21 -10.18 -7.46 -3.65
C ALA A 21 -11.48 -8.27 -3.83
N ARG A 22 -11.67 -8.86 -5.00
CA ARG A 22 -12.82 -9.74 -5.29
C ARG A 22 -12.85 -10.97 -4.39
N GLN A 23 -11.71 -11.64 -4.21
CA GLN A 23 -11.61 -12.81 -3.31
C GLN A 23 -11.94 -12.44 -1.87
N GLN A 24 -11.50 -11.26 -1.40
CA GLN A 24 -11.84 -10.77 -0.07
C GLN A 24 -13.34 -10.58 0.09
N LEU A 25 -14.04 -9.97 -0.86
CA LEU A 25 -15.51 -9.82 -0.82
C LEU A 25 -16.21 -11.18 -0.79
N GLN A 26 -15.76 -12.12 -1.63
CA GLN A 26 -16.30 -13.49 -1.65
C GLN A 26 -16.17 -14.19 -0.31
N ARG A 27 -15.00 -14.11 0.36
CA ARG A 27 -14.80 -14.70 1.69
C ARG A 27 -15.68 -14.09 2.78
N GLN A 28 -15.92 -12.80 2.67
CA GLN A 28 -16.78 -12.07 3.60
C GLN A 28 -18.27 -12.27 3.29
N ASN A 29 -18.61 -13.07 2.28
CA ASN A 29 -19.98 -13.26 1.77
C ASN A 29 -20.66 -11.93 1.39
N ILE A 30 -19.88 -10.96 0.93
CA ILE A 30 -20.39 -9.66 0.46
C ILE A 30 -20.66 -9.81 -1.04
N ASN A 31 -21.94 -9.76 -1.41
CA ASN A 31 -22.38 -9.72 -2.80
C ASN A 31 -22.51 -8.26 -3.24
N ALA A 32 -21.41 -7.68 -3.71
CA ALA A 32 -21.34 -6.29 -4.15
C ALA A 32 -20.66 -6.16 -5.50
N GLU A 33 -21.01 -5.11 -6.23
CA GLU A 33 -20.31 -4.74 -7.48
C GLU A 33 -18.94 -4.14 -7.16
N ILE A 34 -17.96 -4.49 -7.99
CA ILE A 34 -16.59 -3.98 -7.87
C ILE A 34 -16.12 -3.39 -9.21
N TYR A 35 -15.59 -2.19 -9.16
CA TYR A 35 -15.20 -1.37 -10.30
C TYR A 35 -13.70 -1.06 -10.32
N PHE A 36 -13.17 -0.76 -11.50
CA PHE A 36 -11.97 0.05 -11.59
C PHE A 36 -12.33 1.53 -11.68
N ILE A 37 -11.47 2.37 -11.09
CA ILE A 37 -11.53 3.84 -11.31
C ILE A 37 -10.23 4.26 -12.00
N ASP A 38 -10.36 4.99 -13.11
CA ASP A 38 -9.23 5.58 -13.81
C ASP A 38 -9.66 6.93 -14.43
N ASP A 39 -9.10 8.03 -13.92
CA ASP A 39 -9.49 9.38 -14.33
C ASP A 39 -9.09 9.75 -15.76
N SER A 40 -8.31 8.92 -16.44
CA SER A 40 -8.01 9.09 -17.87
C SER A 40 -9.15 8.65 -18.78
N LEU A 41 -10.15 7.93 -18.25
CA LEU A 41 -11.27 7.43 -19.02
C LEU A 41 -12.31 8.52 -19.28
N ILE A 42 -12.73 8.64 -20.52
CA ILE A 42 -13.86 9.49 -20.93
C ILE A 42 -15.16 8.67 -20.83
N ASP A 43 -15.14 7.47 -21.37
CA ASP A 43 -16.26 6.55 -21.39
C ASP A 43 -16.00 5.33 -20.52
N GLU A 44 -17.06 4.63 -20.15
CA GLU A 44 -17.00 3.35 -19.46
C GLU A 44 -16.42 2.27 -20.39
N ILE A 45 -15.48 1.50 -19.88
CA ILE A 45 -14.89 0.36 -20.58
C ILE A 45 -14.83 -0.88 -19.67
N VAL A 46 -14.48 -2.03 -20.23
CA VAL A 46 -14.26 -3.25 -19.45
C VAL A 46 -12.78 -3.60 -19.43
N ILE A 47 -12.23 -3.79 -18.22
CA ILE A 47 -10.86 -4.22 -17.99
C ILE A 47 -10.88 -5.53 -17.19
N ASN A 48 -10.32 -6.61 -17.76
CA ASN A 48 -10.28 -7.94 -17.13
C ASN A 48 -11.65 -8.42 -16.59
N GLY A 49 -12.74 -8.09 -17.31
CA GLY A 49 -14.10 -8.49 -16.92
C GLY A 49 -14.75 -7.59 -15.87
N HIS A 50 -14.14 -6.49 -15.49
CA HIS A 50 -14.69 -5.50 -14.56
C HIS A 50 -14.94 -4.17 -15.27
N THR A 51 -16.05 -3.53 -14.96
CA THR A 51 -16.34 -2.16 -15.40
C THR A 51 -15.30 -1.19 -14.85
N ALA A 52 -14.77 -0.36 -15.74
CA ALA A 52 -13.85 0.71 -15.42
C ALA A 52 -14.44 2.05 -15.85
N LEU A 53 -14.45 3.03 -14.95
CA LEU A 53 -15.02 4.35 -15.14
C LEU A 53 -14.17 5.42 -14.45
N ASN A 54 -14.40 6.69 -14.77
CA ASN A 54 -13.74 7.75 -14.05
C ASN A 54 -14.37 7.98 -12.66
N TYR A 55 -13.65 8.70 -11.80
CA TYR A 55 -14.10 8.95 -10.44
C TYR A 55 -15.46 9.68 -10.36
N ALA A 56 -15.72 10.64 -11.25
CA ALA A 56 -16.97 11.38 -11.25
C ALA A 56 -18.16 10.46 -11.54
N ALA A 57 -18.03 9.55 -12.50
CA ALA A 57 -19.03 8.55 -12.81
C ALA A 57 -19.26 7.59 -11.62
N PHE A 58 -18.17 7.07 -11.01
CA PHE A 58 -18.27 6.22 -9.82
C PHE A 58 -18.98 6.93 -8.65
N LYS A 59 -18.62 8.18 -8.40
CA LYS A 59 -19.26 8.98 -7.33
C LYS A 59 -20.77 9.11 -7.50
N ASN A 60 -21.24 9.18 -8.74
CA ASN A 60 -22.66 9.32 -9.08
C ASN A 60 -23.46 8.00 -9.06
N LEU A 61 -22.80 6.84 -8.96
CA LEU A 61 -23.51 5.57 -8.81
C LEU A 61 -24.34 5.58 -7.52
N LYS A 62 -25.54 5.02 -7.58
CA LYS A 62 -26.44 4.93 -6.40
C LYS A 62 -25.99 3.77 -5.52
N ALA A 63 -25.56 4.05 -4.31
CA ALA A 63 -25.25 3.08 -3.28
C ALA A 63 -25.33 3.72 -1.89
N ASP A 64 -25.66 2.91 -0.89
CA ASP A 64 -25.71 3.35 0.51
C ASP A 64 -24.30 3.51 1.09
N ARG A 65 -23.35 2.69 0.61
CA ARG A 65 -21.95 2.70 1.02
C ARG A 65 -21.02 2.54 -0.17
N LYS A 66 -19.94 3.32 -0.17
CA LYS A 66 -18.88 3.25 -1.17
C LYS A 66 -17.53 3.06 -0.48
N SER A 67 -16.74 2.09 -0.94
CA SER A 67 -15.43 1.79 -0.36
C SER A 67 -14.39 1.65 -1.47
N ILE A 68 -13.25 2.32 -1.33
CA ILE A 68 -12.23 2.40 -2.38
C ILE A 68 -10.86 2.00 -1.84
N LEU A 69 -10.21 1.03 -2.49
CA LEU A 69 -8.77 0.81 -2.40
C LEU A 69 -8.05 1.69 -3.42
N ILE A 70 -7.05 2.46 -2.99
CA ILE A 70 -6.23 3.26 -3.91
C ILE A 70 -5.02 2.43 -4.34
N ALA A 71 -5.00 1.95 -5.58
CA ALA A 71 -3.96 1.09 -6.16
C ALA A 71 -2.96 1.89 -7.01
N ILE A 72 -2.44 3.00 -6.49
CA ILE A 72 -1.51 3.91 -7.15
C ILE A 72 -0.19 3.92 -6.39
N ALA A 73 0.91 3.58 -7.08
CA ALA A 73 2.24 3.47 -6.48
C ALA A 73 2.81 4.81 -5.99
N ASN A 74 2.52 5.92 -6.69
CA ASN A 74 2.96 7.24 -6.28
C ASN A 74 2.26 7.68 -4.99
N SER A 75 3.01 7.80 -3.91
CA SER A 75 2.49 8.09 -2.57
C SER A 75 1.84 9.47 -2.45
N GLN A 76 2.33 10.47 -3.17
CA GLN A 76 1.77 11.83 -3.17
C GLN A 76 0.42 11.88 -3.90
N ILE A 77 0.29 11.14 -5.01
CA ILE A 77 -0.99 11.01 -5.72
C ILE A 77 -1.96 10.21 -4.85
N ARG A 78 -1.49 9.15 -4.20
CA ARG A 78 -2.31 8.32 -3.29
C ARG A 78 -2.87 9.15 -2.14
N GLU A 79 -2.06 10.03 -1.53
CA GLU A 79 -2.51 10.96 -0.49
C GLU A 79 -3.57 11.94 -1.00
N LYS A 80 -3.35 12.58 -2.16
CA LYS A 80 -4.33 13.50 -2.75
C LYS A 80 -5.68 12.82 -3.00
N ILE A 81 -5.66 11.58 -3.47
CA ILE A 81 -6.90 10.81 -3.69
C ILE A 81 -7.53 10.47 -2.34
N ALA A 82 -6.77 10.05 -1.32
CA ALA A 82 -7.31 9.73 -0.01
C ALA A 82 -8.02 10.94 0.64
N ILE A 83 -7.43 12.13 0.54
CA ILE A 83 -8.05 13.39 1.00
C ILE A 83 -9.35 13.67 0.24
N LYS A 84 -9.36 13.47 -1.09
CA LYS A 84 -10.57 13.65 -1.92
C LYS A 84 -11.69 12.68 -1.52
N LEU A 85 -11.36 11.41 -1.25
CA LEU A 85 -12.32 10.42 -0.79
C LEU A 85 -12.91 10.79 0.57
N GLU A 86 -12.09 11.28 1.51
CA GLU A 86 -12.52 11.74 2.82
C GLU A 86 -13.51 12.94 2.71
N GLN A 87 -13.22 13.91 1.84
CA GLN A 87 -14.11 15.04 1.55
C GLN A 87 -15.45 14.61 0.95
N ASP A 88 -15.44 13.53 0.17
CA ASP A 88 -16.63 12.97 -0.46
C ASP A 88 -17.35 11.91 0.41
N ALA A 89 -16.92 11.72 1.67
CA ALA A 89 -17.43 10.72 2.61
C ALA A 89 -17.39 9.28 2.04
N ILE A 90 -16.38 8.96 1.23
CA ILE A 90 -16.13 7.63 0.67
C ILE A 90 -15.04 6.95 1.51
N GLU A 91 -15.28 5.70 1.92
CA GLU A 91 -14.39 5.00 2.83
C GLU A 91 -13.13 4.47 2.14
N LEU A 92 -11.99 4.61 2.81
CA LEU A 92 -10.76 3.92 2.44
C LEU A 92 -10.87 2.42 2.77
N TRP A 93 -10.80 1.60 1.74
CA TRP A 93 -10.90 0.15 1.87
C TRP A 93 -9.53 -0.51 2.02
N THR A 94 -9.36 -1.33 3.05
CA THR A 94 -8.19 -2.19 3.23
C THR A 94 -8.43 -3.52 2.55
N VAL A 95 -7.53 -3.89 1.64
CA VAL A 95 -7.58 -5.16 0.90
C VAL A 95 -6.36 -6.01 1.26
N GLN A 96 -6.60 -7.25 1.64
CA GLN A 96 -5.55 -8.22 1.92
C GLN A 96 -5.83 -9.58 1.28
N ALA A 97 -4.78 -10.23 0.80
CA ALA A 97 -4.86 -11.58 0.27
C ALA A 97 -5.08 -12.61 1.40
N ASP A 98 -5.63 -13.77 1.04
CA ASP A 98 -5.97 -14.86 1.96
C ASP A 98 -4.76 -15.41 2.70
N ASN A 99 -3.63 -15.42 2.03
CA ASN A 99 -2.37 -15.96 2.50
C ASN A 99 -1.43 -14.90 3.09
N VAL A 100 -1.98 -13.75 3.48
CA VAL A 100 -1.28 -12.80 4.35
C VAL A 100 -1.22 -13.37 5.75
N VAL A 101 0.00 -13.49 6.28
CA VAL A 101 0.20 -13.93 7.67
C VAL A 101 0.23 -12.70 8.57
N ARG A 102 -0.63 -12.69 9.58
CA ARG A 102 -0.65 -11.68 10.65
C ARG A 102 -0.54 -12.39 11.98
N MET A 103 0.45 -11.98 12.77
CA MET A 103 0.65 -12.52 14.13
C MET A 103 0.01 -11.58 15.16
N ASP A 104 0.71 -11.24 16.24
CA ASP A 104 0.10 -10.56 17.38
C ASP A 104 0.32 -9.04 17.41
N ALA A 105 -0.62 -8.32 18.00
CA ALA A 105 -0.52 -6.88 18.27
C ALA A 105 -0.17 -6.03 17.02
N ILE A 106 -0.95 -6.20 15.94
CA ILE A 106 -0.79 -5.47 14.68
C ILE A 106 -1.92 -4.47 14.52
N GLU A 107 -1.56 -3.20 14.46
CA GLU A 107 -2.45 -2.09 14.16
C GLU A 107 -2.23 -1.62 12.72
N ILE A 108 -3.29 -1.59 11.91
CA ILE A 108 -3.22 -1.13 10.52
C ILE A 108 -4.31 -0.08 10.28
N ALA A 109 -3.89 1.11 9.88
CA ALA A 109 -4.81 2.18 9.50
C ALA A 109 -5.51 1.88 8.15
N PRO A 110 -6.65 2.52 7.84
CA PRO A 110 -7.42 2.25 6.63
C PRO A 110 -6.66 2.45 5.32
N GLY A 111 -7.10 1.74 4.27
CA GLY A 111 -6.60 1.89 2.91
C GLY A 111 -5.36 1.05 2.59
N ALA A 112 -4.96 0.11 3.45
CA ALA A 112 -3.82 -0.75 3.19
C ALA A 112 -4.09 -1.75 2.05
N ALA A 113 -3.05 -2.02 1.24
CA ALA A 113 -3.02 -3.07 0.23
C ALA A 113 -1.96 -4.10 0.61
N LEU A 114 -2.40 -5.28 1.03
CA LEU A 114 -1.52 -6.39 1.41
C LEU A 114 -1.62 -7.51 0.38
N SER A 115 -0.61 -7.59 -0.48
CA SER A 115 -0.53 -8.58 -1.56
C SER A 115 -0.27 -10.00 -1.04
N PRO A 116 -0.44 -11.04 -1.87
CA PRO A 116 -0.14 -12.42 -1.49
C PRO A 116 1.26 -12.62 -0.88
N PHE A 117 1.32 -13.48 0.15
CA PHE A 117 2.53 -13.86 0.88
C PHE A 117 3.19 -12.72 1.67
N VAL A 118 2.48 -11.65 1.97
CA VAL A 118 2.95 -10.64 2.93
C VAL A 118 2.88 -11.24 4.34
N THR A 119 3.93 -10.98 5.13
CA THR A 119 3.98 -11.42 6.54
C THR A 119 4.20 -10.22 7.45
N LEU A 120 3.34 -10.09 8.45
CA LEU A 120 3.45 -9.09 9.52
C LEU A 120 3.59 -9.86 10.83
N THR A 121 4.69 -9.68 11.56
CA THR A 121 4.94 -10.46 12.77
C THR A 121 4.23 -9.84 13.99
N SER A 122 4.92 -9.18 14.91
CA SER A 122 4.28 -8.73 16.17
C SER A 122 4.66 -7.31 16.55
N ASN A 123 3.76 -6.63 17.29
CA ASN A 123 3.97 -5.26 17.79
C ASN A 123 4.24 -4.26 16.67
N ILE A 124 3.41 -4.26 15.63
CA ILE A 124 3.59 -3.44 14.44
C ILE A 124 2.49 -2.39 14.35
N LYS A 125 2.88 -1.14 14.07
CA LYS A 125 1.94 -0.05 13.77
C LYS A 125 2.14 0.40 12.33
N ILE A 126 1.05 0.40 11.54
CA ILE A 126 1.05 0.75 10.12
C ILE A 126 0.07 1.89 9.88
N GLY A 127 0.55 2.95 9.26
CA GLY A 127 -0.22 4.12 8.87
C GLY A 127 -1.15 3.91 7.68
N LYS A 128 -1.84 4.97 7.27
CA LYS A 128 -2.85 4.98 6.20
C LYS A 128 -2.26 4.60 4.84
N CYS A 129 -3.05 3.90 4.04
CA CYS A 129 -2.74 3.60 2.65
C CYS A 129 -1.35 2.96 2.42
N PHE A 130 -0.93 2.08 3.32
CA PHE A 130 0.28 1.30 3.18
C PHE A 130 0.14 0.27 2.05
N HIS A 131 1.15 0.17 1.20
CA HIS A 131 1.22 -0.88 0.18
C HIS A 131 2.35 -1.86 0.48
N ALA A 132 2.03 -3.12 0.72
CA ALA A 132 2.97 -4.22 0.78
C ALA A 132 2.77 -5.14 -0.41
N ASN A 133 3.72 -5.16 -1.34
CA ASN A 133 3.68 -6.05 -2.49
C ASN A 133 4.13 -7.47 -2.12
N LEU A 134 3.97 -8.37 -3.09
CA LEU A 134 4.22 -9.80 -3.00
C LEU A 134 5.49 -10.16 -2.22
N TYR A 135 5.42 -11.14 -1.31
CA TYR A 135 6.55 -11.68 -0.56
C TYR A 135 7.30 -10.68 0.33
N SER A 136 6.72 -9.53 0.63
CA SER A 136 7.30 -8.58 1.59
C SER A 136 6.99 -8.98 3.02
N TYR A 137 7.87 -8.60 3.96
CA TYR A 137 7.56 -8.77 5.37
C TYR A 137 7.93 -7.56 6.22
N VAL A 138 7.27 -7.44 7.36
CA VAL A 138 7.58 -6.52 8.46
C VAL A 138 7.77 -7.36 9.72
N GLU A 139 8.97 -7.32 10.29
CA GLU A 139 9.31 -7.97 11.53
C GLU A 139 8.86 -7.11 12.73
N HIS A 140 9.10 -7.64 13.92
CA HIS A 140 8.62 -7.15 15.21
C HIS A 140 9.05 -5.71 15.54
N ASP A 141 8.22 -5.04 16.32
CA ASP A 141 8.50 -3.72 16.91
C ASP A 141 8.79 -2.63 15.86
N CYS A 142 8.06 -2.67 14.75
CA CYS A 142 8.18 -1.72 13.65
C CYS A 142 7.06 -0.69 13.64
N VAL A 143 7.40 0.53 13.22
CA VAL A 143 6.45 1.61 12.97
C VAL A 143 6.58 2.05 11.52
N ILE A 144 5.49 1.90 10.77
CA ILE A 144 5.39 2.28 9.35
C ILE A 144 4.45 3.47 9.23
N GLY A 145 4.94 4.56 8.67
CA GLY A 145 4.15 5.79 8.47
C GLY A 145 3.13 5.69 7.34
N ASP A 146 2.38 6.77 7.15
CA ASP A 146 1.36 6.87 6.12
C ASP A 146 1.94 6.83 4.71
N TYR A 147 1.22 6.22 3.78
CA TYR A 147 1.55 6.18 2.35
C TYR A 147 2.88 5.52 2.00
N VAL A 148 3.47 4.74 2.89
CA VAL A 148 4.67 3.96 2.60
C VAL A 148 4.36 2.88 1.58
N THR A 149 5.33 2.60 0.70
CA THR A 149 5.23 1.55 -0.31
C THR A 149 6.40 0.58 -0.19
N PHE A 150 6.09 -0.69 -0.03
CA PHE A 150 7.03 -1.81 -0.21
C PHE A 150 6.81 -2.41 -1.59
N ALA A 151 7.83 -2.38 -2.43
CA ALA A 151 7.87 -3.14 -3.67
C ALA A 151 8.04 -4.65 -3.37
N PRO A 152 7.90 -5.56 -4.35
CA PRO A 152 7.98 -7.00 -4.10
C PRO A 152 9.25 -7.45 -3.37
N GLY A 153 9.09 -8.36 -2.41
CA GLY A 153 10.21 -9.01 -1.72
C GLY A 153 10.99 -8.13 -0.76
N VAL A 154 10.43 -7.02 -0.27
CA VAL A 154 11.07 -6.17 0.74
C VAL A 154 11.20 -6.92 2.06
N LYS A 155 12.39 -6.85 2.67
CA LYS A 155 12.76 -7.47 3.94
C LYS A 155 12.98 -6.40 5.00
N CYS A 156 11.92 -6.06 5.75
CA CYS A 156 11.96 -5.11 6.85
C CYS A 156 12.12 -5.87 8.17
N ASN A 157 13.35 -5.91 8.71
CA ASN A 157 13.63 -6.60 9.96
C ASN A 157 13.12 -5.82 11.18
N GLY A 158 13.41 -6.30 12.40
CA GLY A 158 12.81 -5.75 13.62
C GLY A 158 13.36 -4.37 14.03
N ASN A 159 12.60 -3.64 14.84
CA ASN A 159 12.95 -2.33 15.39
C ASN A 159 13.30 -1.30 14.31
N ILE A 160 12.42 -1.13 13.35
CA ILE A 160 12.58 -0.18 12.23
C ILE A 160 11.42 0.82 12.25
N HIS A 161 11.76 2.12 12.11
CA HIS A 161 10.79 3.18 11.90
C HIS A 161 10.90 3.68 10.46
N ILE A 162 9.85 3.52 9.68
CA ILE A 162 9.76 4.04 8.30
C ILE A 162 8.78 5.21 8.30
N GLU A 163 9.27 6.39 8.02
CA GLU A 163 8.43 7.59 7.99
C GLU A 163 7.58 7.66 6.71
N GLY A 164 6.54 8.47 6.75
CA GLY A 164 5.55 8.57 5.68
C GLY A 164 6.15 8.82 4.29
N HIS A 165 5.48 8.33 3.25
CA HIS A 165 5.85 8.45 1.84
C HIS A 165 7.15 7.76 1.41
N ALA A 166 7.83 7.04 2.30
CA ALA A 166 9.02 6.29 1.91
C ALA A 166 8.67 5.19 0.90
N TYR A 167 9.57 4.98 -0.05
CA TYR A 167 9.49 3.90 -1.04
C TYR A 167 10.64 2.93 -0.85
N ILE A 168 10.32 1.67 -0.62
CA ILE A 168 11.29 0.60 -0.45
C ILE A 168 11.25 -0.30 -1.68
N GLY A 169 12.34 -0.30 -2.44
CA GLY A 169 12.48 -0.97 -3.73
C GLY A 169 12.50 -2.49 -3.64
N THR A 170 12.20 -3.14 -4.75
CA THR A 170 12.13 -4.60 -4.87
C THR A 170 13.36 -5.30 -4.30
N GLY A 171 13.15 -6.28 -3.41
CA GLY A 171 14.22 -7.08 -2.83
C GLY A 171 15.15 -6.34 -1.88
N ALA A 172 14.86 -5.09 -1.50
CA ALA A 172 15.67 -4.38 -0.52
C ALA A 172 15.60 -5.05 0.85
N VAL A 173 16.74 -5.01 1.55
CA VAL A 173 16.91 -5.58 2.90
C VAL A 173 17.27 -4.45 3.85
N ILE A 174 16.50 -4.30 4.92
CA ILE A 174 16.76 -3.29 5.96
C ILE A 174 17.25 -4.03 7.20
N LYS A 175 18.47 -3.68 7.65
CA LYS A 175 19.09 -4.26 8.84
C LYS A 175 18.24 -3.96 10.08
N GLN A 176 18.11 -4.92 10.97
CA GLN A 176 17.46 -4.76 12.25
C GLN A 176 18.09 -3.61 13.07
N GLY A 177 17.22 -2.78 13.67
CA GLY A 177 17.60 -1.82 14.72
C GLY A 177 17.61 -2.48 16.10
N THR A 178 17.58 -1.65 17.14
CA THR A 178 17.38 -2.10 18.53
C THR A 178 16.28 -1.29 19.18
N PRO A 179 15.70 -1.74 20.30
CA PRO A 179 14.67 -0.95 21.02
C PRO A 179 15.13 0.46 21.37
N ASP A 180 16.39 0.62 21.79
CA ASP A 180 16.96 1.91 22.17
C ASP A 180 17.46 2.74 20.99
N GLN A 181 17.74 2.09 19.85
CA GLN A 181 18.19 2.72 18.61
C GLN A 181 17.53 2.08 17.40
N PRO A 182 16.26 2.38 17.12
CA PRO A 182 15.60 1.89 15.92
C PRO A 182 16.30 2.43 14.66
N LEU A 183 16.37 1.61 13.61
CA LEU A 183 16.85 2.09 12.33
C LEU A 183 15.74 2.91 11.66
N VAL A 184 16.04 4.14 11.25
CA VAL A 184 15.04 5.07 10.70
C VAL A 184 15.21 5.21 9.19
N ILE A 185 14.12 5.07 8.45
CA ILE A 185 14.01 5.47 7.04
C ILE A 185 13.19 6.76 7.00
N GLY A 186 13.83 7.87 6.68
CA GLY A 186 13.23 9.20 6.74
C GLY A 186 12.10 9.42 5.74
N LYS A 187 11.26 10.42 6.02
CA LYS A 187 10.08 10.77 5.22
C LYS A 187 10.44 10.98 3.74
N GLY A 188 9.71 10.31 2.86
CA GLY A 188 9.91 10.43 1.41
C GLY A 188 11.24 9.88 0.90
N ALA A 189 12.00 9.16 1.73
CA ALA A 189 13.23 8.51 1.28
C ALA A 189 12.91 7.38 0.29
N VAL A 190 13.85 7.13 -0.62
CA VAL A 190 13.76 6.05 -1.60
C VAL A 190 14.90 5.06 -1.36
N VAL A 191 14.56 3.83 -1.04
CA VAL A 191 15.51 2.73 -1.00
C VAL A 191 15.43 2.01 -2.35
N GLY A 192 16.52 2.03 -3.12
CA GLY A 192 16.59 1.41 -4.43
C GLY A 192 16.46 -0.12 -4.38
N MET A 193 16.09 -0.72 -5.52
CA MET A 193 15.93 -2.17 -5.61
C MET A 193 17.22 -2.90 -5.24
N GLY A 194 17.13 -4.00 -4.51
CA GLY A 194 18.27 -4.82 -4.06
C GLY A 194 19.19 -4.14 -3.07
N ALA A 195 18.89 -2.95 -2.58
CA ALA A 195 19.74 -2.25 -1.62
C ALA A 195 19.76 -2.95 -0.25
N VAL A 196 20.93 -2.95 0.40
CA VAL A 196 21.09 -3.45 1.77
C VAL A 196 21.35 -2.28 2.71
N VAL A 197 20.31 -1.85 3.39
CA VAL A 197 20.33 -0.69 4.30
C VAL A 197 20.87 -1.11 5.64
N THR A 198 22.02 -0.58 6.02
CA THR A 198 22.73 -0.90 7.27
C THR A 198 22.77 0.25 8.28
N LYS A 199 22.30 1.45 7.88
CA LYS A 199 22.25 2.67 8.69
C LYS A 199 20.97 3.43 8.37
N SER A 200 20.53 4.28 9.27
CA SER A 200 19.38 5.18 9.04
C SER A 200 19.57 6.02 7.77
N VAL A 201 18.47 6.26 7.07
CA VAL A 201 18.42 6.99 5.79
C VAL A 201 17.73 8.34 6.05
N PRO A 202 18.37 9.47 5.74
CA PRO A 202 17.76 10.78 5.92
C PRO A 202 16.50 10.98 5.06
N PRO A 203 15.60 11.93 5.43
CA PRO A 203 14.42 12.23 4.64
C PRO A 203 14.76 12.70 3.20
N GLY A 204 13.93 12.30 2.24
CA GLY A 204 13.97 12.78 0.86
C GLY A 204 15.16 12.31 0.02
N VAL A 205 16.07 11.48 0.56
CA VAL A 205 17.21 11.00 -0.22
C VAL A 205 16.93 9.65 -0.85
N THR A 206 17.66 9.35 -1.92
CA THR A 206 17.69 8.01 -2.53
C THR A 206 18.97 7.30 -2.11
N VAL A 207 18.83 6.04 -1.64
CA VAL A 207 19.97 5.17 -1.35
C VAL A 207 19.94 3.92 -2.22
N VAL A 208 21.12 3.44 -2.64
CA VAL A 208 21.27 2.27 -3.52
C VAL A 208 22.49 1.44 -3.12
N GLY A 209 22.48 0.17 -3.49
CA GLY A 209 23.66 -0.71 -3.40
C GLY A 209 23.75 -1.52 -2.11
N ASN A 210 24.84 -2.29 -1.99
CA ASN A 210 25.17 -3.13 -0.85
C ASN A 210 26.62 -2.88 -0.41
N PRO A 211 26.87 -2.25 0.75
CA PRO A 211 25.88 -1.58 1.59
C PRO A 211 25.31 -0.33 0.93
N ALA A 212 24.06 0.02 1.29
CA ALA A 212 23.37 1.17 0.70
C ALA A 212 24.12 2.49 0.95
N ARG A 213 24.21 3.32 -0.10
CA ARG A 213 24.81 4.66 -0.09
C ARG A 213 23.88 5.65 -0.76
N ILE A 214 23.98 6.92 -0.37
CA ILE A 214 23.22 7.99 -1.01
C ILE A 214 23.60 8.04 -2.49
N LEU A 215 22.57 8.04 -3.35
CA LEU A 215 22.73 8.23 -4.79
C LEU A 215 22.93 9.74 -5.07
N GLU A 216 24.14 10.13 -5.44
CA GLU A 216 24.42 11.48 -5.88
C GLU A 216 23.76 11.74 -7.24
N LYS A 217 22.95 12.80 -7.30
CA LYS A 217 22.41 13.26 -8.60
C LYS A 217 23.57 13.89 -9.38
N LYS A 218 23.88 13.30 -10.53
CA LYS A 218 24.76 13.94 -11.51
C LYS A 218 24.12 15.16 -12.14
#